data_49c43e41a8d346b54d6b8858246c44a0
#
_entry.id   49c43e41a8d346b54d6b8858246c44a0
#
_cell.length_a   1.000
_cell.length_b   1.000
_cell.length_c   1.000
_cell.angle_alpha   90.00
_cell.angle_beta   90.00
_cell.angle_gamma   90.00
#
_symmetry.space_group_name_H-M   'P 1'
#
loop_
_entity.id
_entity.type
_entity.pdbx_description
1 polymer ?
#
loop_
_entity_poly.entity_id
_entity_poly.type
_entity_poly.pdbx_seq_one_letter_code
_entity_poly.pdbx_strand_id
1 'polypeptide(L)'
;MYYWFMPVSQTLHKARELGFEYVELSPTADFHFWHHYPKADDAYIAELNKAQKESGVKIATLNPVFNWSCVDEEERQAQVRNWRRLLEIADQLDVREIVSEFSGDPNTPRRCEHQWYKSIEELTPDFEKYGIQLHMEAHPYDFVELHDPAINLIRGVNKPWIGYEYCAPHTFHLSDGKGDVERMLRSAGDLLKEVHVADVFNHKAFD
;
A
#
# COMPACT_ATOMS: atom_id res chain seq x y z
N MET A 1 11.92 -9.15 5.06
CA MET A 1 13.39 -8.94 5.01
C MET A 1 13.65 -7.80 4.05
N TYR A 2 14.28 -6.72 4.50
CA TYR A 2 14.53 -5.53 3.68
C TYR A 2 15.93 -5.58 3.07
N TYR A 3 16.02 -5.57 1.74
CA TYR A 3 17.27 -5.45 1.01
C TYR A 3 17.42 -4.02 0.44
N TRP A 4 17.49 -3.04 1.32
CA TRP A 4 17.51 -1.61 1.02
C TRP A 4 18.62 -1.15 0.08
N PHE A 5 19.65 -1.98 -0.08
CA PHE A 5 20.87 -1.67 -0.82
C PHE A 5 21.00 -2.42 -2.16
N MET A 6 19.96 -3.18 -2.53
CA MET A 6 19.97 -3.94 -3.78
C MET A 6 18.93 -3.39 -4.77
N PRO A 7 19.26 -3.32 -6.07
CA PRO A 7 18.25 -3.06 -7.09
C PRO A 7 17.11 -4.07 -7.01
N VAL A 8 15.87 -3.66 -7.33
CA VAL A 8 14.68 -4.53 -7.27
C VAL A 8 14.88 -5.78 -8.10
N SER A 9 15.47 -5.67 -9.30
CA SER A 9 15.76 -6.81 -10.17
C SER A 9 16.65 -7.87 -9.48
N GLN A 10 17.67 -7.45 -8.71
CA GLN A 10 18.51 -8.36 -7.94
C GLN A 10 17.78 -8.92 -6.70
N THR A 11 16.91 -8.12 -6.09
CA THR A 11 16.10 -8.55 -4.94
C THR A 11 15.18 -9.72 -5.31
N LEU A 12 14.62 -9.73 -6.52
CA LEU A 12 13.79 -10.85 -7.00
C LEU A 12 14.59 -12.15 -7.09
N HIS A 13 15.82 -12.10 -7.63
CA HIS A 13 16.69 -13.28 -7.65
C HIS A 13 17.05 -13.76 -6.24
N LYS A 14 17.29 -12.82 -5.33
CA LYS A 14 17.59 -13.15 -3.93
C LYS A 14 16.39 -13.77 -3.21
N ALA A 15 15.18 -13.27 -3.47
CA ALA A 15 13.94 -13.86 -2.97
C ALA A 15 13.80 -15.33 -3.41
N ARG A 16 14.12 -15.62 -4.68
CA ARG A 16 14.12 -17.00 -5.20
C ARG A 16 15.12 -17.92 -4.49
N GLU A 17 16.33 -17.45 -4.25
CA GLU A 17 17.34 -18.21 -3.50
C GLU A 17 16.87 -18.56 -2.08
N LEU A 18 16.04 -17.69 -1.48
CA LEU A 18 15.45 -17.88 -0.15
C LEU A 18 14.17 -18.72 -0.17
N GLY A 19 13.70 -19.14 -1.34
CA GLY A 19 12.54 -19.99 -1.50
C GLY A 19 11.20 -19.25 -1.63
N PHE A 20 11.21 -17.94 -1.78
CA PHE A 20 9.99 -17.16 -2.01
C PHE A 20 9.57 -17.22 -3.48
N GLU A 21 8.26 -17.25 -3.71
CA GLU A 21 7.64 -17.20 -5.04
C GLU A 21 7.00 -15.83 -5.32
N TYR A 22 6.71 -15.06 -4.28
CA TYR A 22 6.07 -13.75 -4.34
C TYR A 22 6.80 -12.75 -3.47
N VAL A 23 6.75 -11.48 -3.88
CA VAL A 23 7.24 -10.34 -3.09
C VAL A 23 6.25 -9.18 -3.17
N GLU A 24 6.19 -8.40 -2.11
CA GLU A 24 5.65 -7.04 -2.14
C GLU A 24 6.79 -6.05 -2.39
N LEU A 25 6.51 -5.01 -3.15
CA LEU A 25 7.41 -3.88 -3.31
C LEU A 25 6.93 -2.69 -2.50
N SER A 26 7.61 -2.44 -1.39
CA SER A 26 7.41 -1.26 -0.55
C SER A 26 8.47 -0.20 -0.84
N PRO A 27 8.19 1.10 -0.58
CA PRO A 27 9.18 2.15 -0.71
C PRO A 27 10.33 1.93 0.26
N THR A 28 11.54 2.05 -0.27
CA THR A 28 12.78 2.19 0.49
C THR A 28 13.51 3.41 -0.03
N ALA A 29 14.63 3.79 0.58
CA ALA A 29 15.43 4.93 0.11
C ALA A 29 15.74 4.84 -1.40
N ASP A 30 15.95 3.62 -1.92
CA ASP A 30 16.24 3.35 -3.33
C ASP A 30 14.98 3.09 -4.17
N PHE A 31 13.84 2.79 -3.54
CA PHE A 31 12.58 2.48 -4.22
C PHE A 31 11.61 3.65 -4.32
N HIS A 32 11.81 4.73 -3.58
CA HIS A 32 10.94 5.90 -3.61
C HIS A 32 10.70 6.47 -5.01
N PHE A 33 11.60 6.20 -5.94
CA PHE A 33 11.61 6.83 -7.25
C PHE A 33 11.11 5.92 -8.38
N TRP A 34 11.02 4.62 -8.19
CA TRP A 34 10.66 3.71 -9.28
C TRP A 34 9.18 3.82 -9.68
N HIS A 35 8.29 4.19 -8.78
CA HIS A 35 6.86 4.40 -9.05
C HIS A 35 6.48 5.88 -9.16
N HIS A 36 7.35 6.82 -8.80
CA HIS A 36 7.09 8.24 -8.95
C HIS A 36 7.31 8.73 -10.38
N TYR A 37 6.29 9.36 -10.96
CA TYR A 37 6.41 9.99 -12.27
C TYR A 37 7.39 11.19 -12.21
N PRO A 38 8.28 11.41 -13.21
CA PRO A 38 8.50 10.62 -14.43
C PRO A 38 9.62 9.56 -14.31
N LYS A 39 10.13 9.26 -13.13
CA LYS A 39 11.38 8.50 -12.94
C LYS A 39 11.29 7.00 -13.20
N ALA A 40 10.12 6.39 -12.97
CA ALA A 40 9.90 4.99 -13.34
C ALA A 40 9.52 4.93 -14.83
N ASP A 41 10.51 4.90 -15.69
CA ASP A 41 10.33 4.84 -17.14
C ASP A 41 10.06 3.41 -17.62
N ASP A 42 9.68 3.29 -18.91
CA ASP A 42 9.34 2.00 -19.52
C ASP A 42 10.54 1.06 -19.60
N ALA A 43 11.78 1.58 -19.67
CA ALA A 43 12.99 0.77 -19.66
C ALA A 43 13.19 0.09 -18.31
N TYR A 44 12.99 0.82 -17.21
CA TYR A 44 13.05 0.27 -15.86
C TYR A 44 11.95 -0.79 -15.63
N ILE A 45 10.72 -0.53 -16.08
CA ILE A 45 9.62 -1.51 -15.98
C ILE A 45 9.92 -2.78 -16.79
N ALA A 46 10.51 -2.62 -17.98
CA ALA A 46 10.95 -3.78 -18.79
C ALA A 46 12.04 -4.60 -18.08
N GLU A 47 12.97 -3.94 -17.35
CA GLU A 47 13.96 -4.64 -16.52
C GLU A 47 13.30 -5.46 -15.41
N LEU A 48 12.32 -4.89 -14.70
CA LEU A 48 11.58 -5.61 -13.66
C LEU A 48 10.82 -6.82 -14.22
N ASN A 49 10.15 -6.66 -15.36
CA ASN A 49 9.47 -7.76 -16.04
C ASN A 49 10.43 -8.87 -16.47
N LYS A 50 11.63 -8.51 -16.93
CA LYS A 50 12.68 -9.47 -17.24
C LYS A 50 13.11 -10.22 -15.97
N ALA A 51 13.38 -9.49 -14.89
CA ALA A 51 13.80 -10.09 -13.62
C ALA A 51 12.73 -11.03 -13.03
N GLN A 52 11.44 -10.69 -13.10
CA GLN A 52 10.34 -11.60 -12.72
C GLN A 52 10.39 -12.91 -13.51
N LYS A 53 10.60 -12.84 -14.84
CA LYS A 53 10.68 -14.02 -15.70
C LYS A 53 11.91 -14.88 -15.42
N GLU A 54 13.06 -14.25 -15.20
CA GLU A 54 14.33 -14.93 -14.98
C GLU A 54 14.40 -15.58 -13.59
N SER A 55 13.90 -14.91 -12.55
CA SER A 55 13.88 -15.44 -11.18
C SER A 55 12.75 -16.44 -10.95
N GLY A 56 11.63 -16.31 -11.68
CA GLY A 56 10.39 -17.02 -11.39
C GLY A 56 9.66 -16.49 -10.15
N VAL A 57 10.08 -15.33 -9.61
CA VAL A 57 9.40 -14.63 -8.50
C VAL A 57 8.49 -13.58 -9.07
N LYS A 58 7.26 -13.51 -8.59
CA LYS A 58 6.28 -12.49 -9.00
C LYS A 58 6.19 -11.38 -7.98
N ILE A 59 5.99 -10.17 -8.47
CA ILE A 59 5.55 -9.04 -7.66
C ILE A 59 4.04 -9.21 -7.44
N ALA A 60 3.62 -9.49 -6.22
CA ALA A 60 2.23 -9.71 -5.87
C ALA A 60 1.50 -8.38 -5.63
N THR A 61 2.10 -7.51 -4.83
CA THR A 61 1.54 -6.22 -4.45
C THR A 61 2.56 -5.09 -4.58
N LEU A 62 2.05 -3.87 -4.77
CA LEU A 62 2.81 -2.64 -4.65
C LEU A 62 2.29 -1.88 -3.43
N ASN A 63 3.19 -1.36 -2.62
CA ASN A 63 2.85 -0.59 -1.43
C ASN A 63 3.47 0.82 -1.53
N PRO A 64 2.80 1.77 -2.20
CA PRO A 64 3.26 3.15 -2.26
C PRO A 64 2.96 3.88 -0.95
N VAL A 65 3.85 4.77 -0.54
CA VAL A 65 3.58 5.76 0.51
C VAL A 65 3.32 7.10 -0.15
N PHE A 66 2.05 7.38 -0.46
CA PHE A 66 1.60 8.62 -1.08
C PHE A 66 0.75 9.42 -0.10
N ASN A 67 1.08 10.70 0.10
CA ASN A 67 0.31 11.62 0.94
C ASN A 67 -0.94 12.17 0.20
N TRP A 68 -1.80 11.28 -0.28
CA TRP A 68 -2.95 11.59 -1.14
C TRP A 68 -4.19 12.11 -0.39
N SER A 69 -4.13 12.14 0.92
CA SER A 69 -5.08 12.80 1.83
C SER A 69 -4.59 14.18 2.31
N CYS A 70 -3.49 14.68 1.76
CA CYS A 70 -2.91 15.97 2.11
C CYS A 70 -3.93 17.09 2.01
N VAL A 71 -3.93 17.97 3.02
CA VAL A 71 -4.84 19.12 3.08
C VAL A 71 -4.49 20.18 2.04
N ASP A 72 -3.23 20.27 1.66
CA ASP A 72 -2.81 21.14 0.55
C ASP A 72 -3.24 20.51 -0.79
N GLU A 73 -4.03 21.26 -1.55
CA GLU A 73 -4.63 20.76 -2.79
C GLU A 73 -3.61 20.54 -3.91
N GLU A 74 -2.57 21.37 -3.98
CA GLU A 74 -1.53 21.22 -5.01
C GLU A 74 -0.72 19.95 -4.76
N GLU A 75 -0.34 19.71 -3.50
CA GLU A 75 0.34 18.47 -3.09
C GLU A 75 -0.56 17.26 -3.31
N ARG A 76 -1.82 17.29 -2.88
CA ARG A 76 -2.78 16.21 -3.12
C ARG A 76 -2.89 15.86 -4.61
N GLN A 77 -3.00 16.87 -5.49
CA GLN A 77 -3.05 16.67 -6.94
C GLN A 77 -1.75 16.08 -7.49
N ALA A 78 -0.60 16.42 -6.91
CA ALA A 78 0.66 15.78 -7.27
C ALA A 78 0.64 14.28 -6.93
N GLN A 79 0.08 13.92 -5.76
CA GLN A 79 -0.05 12.51 -5.37
C GLN A 79 -1.08 11.76 -6.24
N VAL A 80 -2.18 12.38 -6.63
CA VAL A 80 -3.14 11.79 -7.59
C VAL A 80 -2.47 11.50 -8.94
N ARG A 81 -1.57 12.38 -9.42
CA ARG A 81 -0.77 12.09 -10.63
C ARG A 81 0.18 10.91 -10.43
N ASN A 82 0.81 10.79 -9.26
CA ASN A 82 1.65 9.65 -8.91
C ASN A 82 0.84 8.35 -8.90
N TRP A 83 -0.37 8.37 -8.34
CA TRP A 83 -1.30 7.24 -8.34
C TRP A 83 -1.63 6.79 -9.77
N ARG A 84 -1.97 7.70 -10.67
CA ARG A 84 -2.26 7.34 -12.08
C ARG A 84 -1.07 6.64 -12.72
N ARG A 85 0.15 7.17 -12.50
CA ARG A 85 1.36 6.50 -13.01
C ARG A 85 1.59 5.14 -12.38
N LEU A 86 1.35 5.00 -11.08
CA LEU A 86 1.48 3.71 -10.38
C LEU A 86 0.52 2.66 -10.94
N LEU A 87 -0.74 3.04 -11.22
CA LEU A 87 -1.72 2.12 -11.83
C LEU A 87 -1.29 1.66 -13.23
N GLU A 88 -0.68 2.54 -14.04
CA GLU A 88 -0.07 2.16 -15.32
C GLU A 88 1.09 1.17 -15.12
N ILE A 89 1.96 1.42 -14.13
CA ILE A 89 3.09 0.54 -13.80
C ILE A 89 2.59 -0.81 -13.31
N ALA A 90 1.60 -0.84 -12.43
CA ALA A 90 1.00 -2.08 -11.93
C ALA A 90 0.45 -2.93 -13.09
N ASP A 91 -0.25 -2.29 -14.03
CA ASP A 91 -0.75 -2.99 -15.23
C ASP A 91 0.39 -3.55 -16.11
N GLN A 92 1.45 -2.78 -16.33
CA GLN A 92 2.62 -3.23 -17.08
C GLN A 92 3.39 -4.37 -16.40
N LEU A 93 3.38 -4.44 -15.06
CA LEU A 93 4.01 -5.49 -14.26
C LEU A 93 3.11 -6.72 -14.03
N ASP A 94 1.87 -6.69 -14.51
CA ASP A 94 0.82 -7.68 -14.22
C ASP A 94 0.50 -7.80 -12.72
N VAL A 95 0.61 -6.70 -11.98
CA VAL A 95 0.20 -6.59 -10.57
C VAL A 95 -1.24 -6.11 -10.50
N ARG A 96 -2.07 -6.80 -9.73
CA ARG A 96 -3.50 -6.51 -9.61
C ARG A 96 -3.92 -6.04 -8.22
N GLU A 97 -3.01 -5.99 -7.29
CA GLU A 97 -3.26 -5.63 -5.90
C GLU A 97 -2.27 -4.54 -5.47
N ILE A 98 -2.78 -3.50 -4.82
CA ILE A 98 -1.99 -2.41 -4.26
C ILE A 98 -2.43 -2.23 -2.82
N VAL A 99 -1.47 -2.23 -1.91
CA VAL A 99 -1.66 -1.83 -0.52
C VAL A 99 -1.39 -0.32 -0.41
N SER A 100 -2.11 0.37 0.43
CA SER A 100 -1.81 1.77 0.73
C SER A 100 -2.31 2.18 2.11
N GLU A 101 -1.57 3.05 2.73
CA GLU A 101 -1.96 3.74 3.95
C GLU A 101 -2.99 4.84 3.63
N PHE A 102 -3.77 5.24 4.66
CA PHE A 102 -4.66 6.40 4.56
C PHE A 102 -3.89 7.70 4.43
N SER A 103 -2.67 7.75 5.00
CA SER A 103 -1.79 8.91 5.04
C SER A 103 -2.40 10.15 5.73
N GLY A 104 -1.73 11.29 5.68
CA GLY A 104 -2.27 12.55 6.20
C GLY A 104 -2.04 12.78 7.68
N ASP A 105 -2.31 14.01 8.10
CA ASP A 105 -1.99 14.50 9.45
C ASP A 105 -3.06 14.08 10.47
N PRO A 106 -2.72 13.28 11.50
CA PRO A 106 -3.64 12.86 12.56
C PRO A 106 -4.19 14.03 13.39
N ASN A 107 -3.59 15.23 13.33
CA ASN A 107 -4.09 16.41 14.01
C ASN A 107 -5.23 17.11 13.25
N THR A 108 -5.41 16.78 11.96
CA THR A 108 -6.47 17.34 11.11
C THR A 108 -7.31 16.26 10.42
N PRO A 109 -7.79 15.23 11.14
CA PRO A 109 -8.31 14.01 10.52
C PRO A 109 -9.53 14.25 9.63
N ARG A 110 -10.46 15.15 10.00
CA ARG A 110 -11.64 15.46 9.18
C ARG A 110 -11.30 16.12 7.84
N ARG A 111 -10.23 16.93 7.82
CA ARG A 111 -9.78 17.59 6.58
C ARG A 111 -9.10 16.56 5.68
N CYS A 112 -8.27 15.70 6.26
CA CYS A 112 -7.61 14.60 5.54
C CYS A 112 -8.64 13.60 5.00
N GLU A 113 -9.65 13.22 5.78
CA GLU A 113 -10.76 12.37 5.33
C GLU A 113 -11.47 12.94 4.09
N HIS A 114 -11.80 14.24 4.11
CA HIS A 114 -12.40 14.91 2.96
C HIS A 114 -11.50 14.84 1.72
N GLN A 115 -10.22 15.11 1.88
CA GLN A 115 -9.26 15.06 0.77
C GLN A 115 -9.02 13.63 0.28
N TRP A 116 -9.02 12.65 1.18
CA TRP A 116 -8.92 11.24 0.82
C TRP A 116 -10.11 10.80 -0.05
N TYR A 117 -11.35 11.07 0.37
CA TYR A 117 -12.54 10.77 -0.45
C TYR A 117 -12.48 11.44 -1.82
N LYS A 118 -12.03 12.69 -1.88
CA LYS A 118 -11.86 13.41 -3.13
C LYS A 118 -10.83 12.72 -4.05
N SER A 119 -9.72 12.25 -3.49
CA SER A 119 -8.71 11.49 -4.23
C SER A 119 -9.25 10.15 -4.71
N ILE A 120 -10.01 9.43 -3.88
CA ILE A 120 -10.70 8.18 -4.26
C ILE A 120 -11.67 8.42 -5.43
N GLU A 121 -12.50 9.45 -5.37
CA GLU A 121 -13.45 9.78 -6.44
C GLU A 121 -12.71 10.08 -7.76
N GLU A 122 -11.64 10.87 -7.70
CA GLU A 122 -10.84 11.21 -8.88
C GLU A 122 -10.11 10.01 -9.51
N LEU A 123 -9.70 9.02 -8.69
CA LEU A 123 -8.97 7.82 -9.13
C LEU A 123 -9.88 6.63 -9.45
N THR A 124 -11.16 6.67 -9.07
CA THR A 124 -12.11 5.58 -9.33
C THR A 124 -12.10 5.10 -10.79
N PRO A 125 -12.16 5.98 -11.80
CA PRO A 125 -12.12 5.54 -13.20
C PRO A 125 -10.82 4.82 -13.58
N ASP A 126 -9.71 5.19 -12.96
CA ASP A 126 -8.41 4.58 -13.24
C ASP A 126 -8.32 3.19 -12.60
N PHE A 127 -8.75 3.01 -11.34
CA PHE A 127 -8.84 1.70 -10.70
C PHE A 127 -9.76 0.74 -11.47
N GLU A 128 -10.94 1.21 -11.88
CA GLU A 128 -11.89 0.42 -12.65
C GLU A 128 -11.35 0.05 -14.04
N LYS A 129 -10.65 0.96 -14.70
CA LYS A 129 -10.02 0.74 -16.02
C LYS A 129 -8.97 -0.37 -16.00
N TYR A 130 -8.11 -0.38 -14.98
CA TYR A 130 -7.01 -1.36 -14.87
C TYR A 130 -7.42 -2.63 -14.11
N GLY A 131 -8.60 -2.66 -13.48
CA GLY A 131 -9.06 -3.80 -12.70
C GLY A 131 -8.19 -4.09 -11.48
N ILE A 132 -7.62 -3.04 -10.88
CA ILE A 132 -6.70 -3.15 -9.73
C ILE A 132 -7.51 -3.05 -8.44
N GLN A 133 -7.18 -3.90 -7.47
CA GLN A 133 -7.71 -3.89 -6.11
C GLN A 133 -6.83 -3.00 -5.23
N LEU A 134 -7.46 -2.23 -4.37
CA LEU A 134 -6.80 -1.39 -3.38
C LEU A 134 -7.10 -1.90 -1.98
N HIS A 135 -6.06 -2.25 -1.23
CA HIS A 135 -6.16 -2.69 0.16
C HIS A 135 -5.67 -1.58 1.08
N MET A 136 -6.57 -1.04 1.91
CA MET A 136 -6.28 0.10 2.77
C MET A 136 -5.81 -0.35 4.15
N GLU A 137 -4.67 0.15 4.57
CA GLU A 137 -4.06 -0.09 5.86
C GLU A 137 -4.32 1.07 6.84
N ALA A 138 -4.76 0.76 8.07
CA ALA A 138 -4.73 1.70 9.17
C ALA A 138 -3.31 1.76 9.74
N HIS A 139 -2.65 2.91 9.65
CA HIS A 139 -1.24 3.05 9.97
C HIS A 139 -1.01 4.05 11.12
N PRO A 140 -0.09 3.78 12.07
CA PRO A 140 0.32 4.75 13.08
C PRO A 140 0.76 6.07 12.45
N TYR A 141 0.37 7.18 13.06
CA TYR A 141 0.67 8.57 12.63
C TYR A 141 -0.11 9.08 11.41
N ASP A 142 -0.99 8.27 10.83
CA ASP A 142 -1.93 8.68 9.79
C ASP A 142 -3.19 9.33 10.37
N PHE A 143 -4.02 9.95 9.52
CA PHE A 143 -5.32 10.44 9.97
C PHE A 143 -6.29 9.31 10.36
N VAL A 144 -6.00 8.07 9.96
CA VAL A 144 -6.71 6.84 10.37
C VAL A 144 -5.71 5.84 10.91
N GLU A 145 -5.60 5.78 12.23
CA GLU A 145 -4.70 4.85 12.92
C GLU A 145 -5.40 3.57 13.37
N LEU A 146 -6.73 3.59 13.51
CA LEU A 146 -7.47 2.52 14.17
C LEU A 146 -8.33 1.72 13.19
N HIS A 147 -8.47 0.43 13.49
CA HIS A 147 -9.21 -0.54 12.71
C HIS A 147 -10.66 -0.13 12.42
N ASP A 148 -11.47 0.19 13.46
CA ASP A 148 -12.90 0.45 13.26
C ASP A 148 -13.18 1.69 12.39
N PRO A 149 -12.48 2.84 12.55
CA PRO A 149 -12.54 3.95 11.61
C PRO A 149 -12.17 3.58 10.18
N ALA A 150 -11.08 2.80 9.98
CA ALA A 150 -10.66 2.36 8.64
C ALA A 150 -11.76 1.56 7.93
N ILE A 151 -12.32 0.56 8.61
CA ILE A 151 -13.43 -0.24 8.09
C ILE A 151 -14.64 0.62 7.71
N ASN A 152 -14.98 1.62 8.53
CA ASN A 152 -16.11 2.50 8.26
C ASN A 152 -15.88 3.39 7.03
N LEU A 153 -14.66 3.91 6.82
CA LEU A 153 -14.31 4.70 5.65
C LEU A 153 -14.38 3.85 4.38
N ILE A 154 -13.81 2.64 4.40
CA ILE A 154 -13.84 1.72 3.26
C ILE A 154 -15.29 1.36 2.90
N ARG A 155 -16.14 1.07 3.89
CA ARG A 155 -17.58 0.86 3.67
C ARG A 155 -18.27 2.08 3.06
N GLY A 156 -17.86 3.29 3.45
CA GLY A 156 -18.36 4.54 2.89
C GLY A 156 -18.06 4.71 1.41
N VAL A 157 -16.92 4.25 0.93
CA VAL A 157 -16.56 4.23 -0.51
C VAL A 157 -17.48 3.31 -1.29
N ASN A 158 -17.87 2.16 -0.73
CA ASN A 158 -18.80 1.19 -1.30
C ASN A 158 -18.47 0.79 -2.76
N LYS A 159 -17.22 0.47 -3.02
CA LYS A 159 -16.74 0.00 -4.32
C LYS A 159 -16.16 -1.41 -4.20
N PRO A 160 -16.34 -2.29 -5.20
CA PRO A 160 -15.86 -3.68 -5.12
C PRO A 160 -14.35 -3.84 -5.20
N TRP A 161 -13.66 -2.81 -5.65
CA TRP A 161 -12.20 -2.82 -5.83
C TRP A 161 -11.43 -2.28 -4.62
N ILE A 162 -12.10 -1.81 -3.55
CA ILE A 162 -11.43 -1.38 -2.31
C ILE A 162 -11.72 -2.36 -1.17
N GLY A 163 -10.68 -2.73 -0.44
CA GLY A 163 -10.75 -3.61 0.71
C GLY A 163 -9.85 -3.14 1.84
N TYR A 164 -9.70 -3.99 2.82
CA TYR A 164 -8.94 -3.72 4.04
C TYR A 164 -7.74 -4.64 4.14
N GLU A 165 -6.60 -4.07 4.48
CA GLU A 165 -5.43 -4.77 4.96
C GLU A 165 -5.35 -4.66 6.48
N TYR A 166 -5.18 -5.80 7.13
CA TYR A 166 -4.93 -5.87 8.57
C TYR A 166 -3.43 -6.02 8.83
N CYS A 167 -2.85 -5.05 9.52
CA CYS A 167 -1.45 -5.09 9.95
C CYS A 167 -1.34 -5.43 11.44
N ALA A 168 -0.85 -6.61 11.75
CA ALA A 168 -0.69 -7.08 13.12
C ALA A 168 0.30 -6.21 13.94
N PRO A 169 1.50 -5.85 13.42
CA PRO A 169 2.44 -4.98 14.13
C PRO A 169 1.82 -3.65 14.58
N HIS A 170 1.06 -3.00 13.71
CA HIS A 170 0.42 -1.70 14.02
C HIS A 170 -0.66 -1.85 15.09
N THR A 171 -1.45 -2.92 15.05
CA THR A 171 -2.41 -3.24 16.10
C THR A 171 -1.74 -3.33 17.48
N PHE A 172 -0.63 -4.05 17.58
CA PHE A 172 0.09 -4.21 18.84
C PHE A 172 0.81 -2.92 19.26
N HIS A 173 1.34 -2.14 18.32
CA HIS A 173 1.93 -0.84 18.59
C HIS A 173 0.91 0.12 19.24
N LEU A 174 -0.27 0.26 18.65
CA LEU A 174 -1.30 1.19 19.08
C LEU A 174 -2.05 0.74 20.34
N SER A 175 -2.15 -0.57 20.57
CA SER A 175 -2.88 -1.14 21.71
C SER A 175 -1.99 -1.53 22.90
N ASP A 176 -0.69 -1.26 22.83
CA ASP A 176 0.31 -1.70 23.81
C ASP A 176 0.23 -3.23 24.06
N GLY A 177 0.12 -3.98 22.96
CA GLY A 177 0.06 -5.45 22.96
C GLY A 177 -1.29 -6.05 23.36
N LYS A 178 -2.36 -5.25 23.46
CA LYS A 178 -3.68 -5.70 23.96
C LYS A 178 -4.76 -5.76 22.86
N GLY A 179 -4.37 -5.65 21.60
CA GLY A 179 -5.33 -5.67 20.48
C GLY A 179 -6.13 -6.98 20.41
N ASP A 180 -7.44 -6.87 20.25
CA ASP A 180 -8.32 -8.01 20.02
C ASP A 180 -8.35 -8.35 18.51
N VAL A 181 -7.34 -9.11 18.10
CA VAL A 181 -7.14 -9.52 16.70
C VAL A 181 -8.34 -10.28 16.16
N GLU A 182 -8.90 -11.21 16.93
CA GLU A 182 -10.04 -12.01 16.49
C GLU A 182 -11.25 -11.13 16.18
N ARG A 183 -11.59 -10.21 17.07
CA ARG A 183 -12.68 -9.24 16.84
C ARG A 183 -12.44 -8.40 15.59
N MET A 184 -11.22 -7.87 15.44
CA MET A 184 -10.85 -7.03 14.30
C MET A 184 -11.01 -7.77 12.98
N LEU A 185 -10.42 -8.96 12.85
CA LEU A 185 -10.54 -9.77 11.64
C LEU A 185 -12.00 -10.15 11.34
N ARG A 186 -12.77 -10.56 12.35
CA ARG A 186 -14.19 -10.90 12.16
C ARG A 186 -15.03 -9.69 11.75
N SER A 187 -14.78 -8.52 12.33
CA SER A 187 -15.53 -7.30 12.02
C SER A 187 -15.23 -6.73 10.64
N ALA A 188 -14.03 -6.97 10.10
CA ALA A 188 -13.69 -6.65 8.73
C ALA A 188 -14.52 -7.46 7.72
N GLY A 189 -14.78 -8.75 8.04
CA GLY A 189 -15.60 -9.63 7.20
C GLY A 189 -15.07 -9.69 5.75
N ASP A 190 -15.95 -9.51 4.78
CA ASP A 190 -15.62 -9.60 3.34
C ASP A 190 -14.70 -8.46 2.85
N LEU A 191 -14.53 -7.39 3.66
CA LEU A 191 -13.58 -6.33 3.34
C LEU A 191 -12.13 -6.75 3.56
N LEU A 192 -11.87 -7.74 4.43
CA LEU A 192 -10.51 -8.24 4.67
C LEU A 192 -9.97 -8.90 3.41
N LYS A 193 -8.90 -8.34 2.84
CA LYS A 193 -8.26 -8.83 1.61
C LYS A 193 -6.84 -9.28 1.87
N GLU A 194 -6.15 -8.64 2.80
CA GLU A 194 -4.75 -8.88 3.07
C GLU A 194 -4.45 -8.82 4.56
N VAL A 195 -3.41 -9.52 4.98
CA VAL A 195 -2.93 -9.54 6.36
C VAL A 195 -1.40 -9.46 6.36
N HIS A 196 -0.88 -8.39 6.93
CA HIS A 196 0.54 -8.27 7.21
C HIS A 196 0.88 -8.83 8.59
N VAL A 197 1.84 -9.75 8.62
CA VAL A 197 2.33 -10.37 9.84
C VAL A 197 3.82 -10.14 9.95
N ALA A 198 4.23 -9.49 11.03
CA ALA A 198 5.63 -9.33 11.39
C ALA A 198 5.79 -9.43 12.91
N ASP A 199 7.00 -9.67 13.36
CA ASP A 199 7.32 -9.62 14.79
C ASP A 199 7.46 -8.17 15.26
N VAL A 200 7.21 -7.94 16.54
CA VAL A 200 7.33 -6.63 17.19
C VAL A 200 8.15 -6.75 18.46
N PHE A 201 9.04 -5.80 18.68
CA PHE A 201 9.84 -5.75 19.90
C PHE A 201 9.15 -4.87 20.96
N ASN A 202 8.90 -5.44 22.16
CA ASN A 202 8.23 -4.73 23.26
C ASN A 202 6.91 -4.04 22.85
N HIS A 203 6.11 -4.70 21.99
CA HIS A 203 4.85 -4.18 21.46
C HIS A 203 5.01 -2.87 20.66
N LYS A 204 6.18 -2.61 20.11
CA LYS A 204 6.44 -1.47 19.22
C LYS A 204 6.77 -1.98 17.82
N ALA A 205 6.05 -1.48 16.83
CA ALA A 205 6.42 -1.66 15.44
C ALA A 205 7.71 -0.87 15.19
N PHE A 206 8.56 -1.40 14.33
CA PHE A 206 9.71 -0.67 13.80
C PHE A 206 9.25 -0.07 12.47
N ASP A 207 9.35 1.25 12.37
CA ASP A 207 9.14 1.99 11.14
C ASP A 207 10.38 1.89 10.23
#